data_f1cf4ad6afc0abb2eef8ee54a5293e97
#
_entry.id   f1cf4ad6afc0abb2eef8ee54a5293e97
#
_cell.length_a   1.000
_cell.length_b   1.000
_cell.length_c   1.000
_cell.angle_alpha   90.00
_cell.angle_beta   90.00
_cell.angle_gamma   90.00
#
_symmetry.space_group_name_H-M   'P 1'
#
loop_
_entity.id
_entity.type
_entity.pdbx_description
1 polymer ?
#
loop_
_entity_poly.entity_id
_entity_poly.type
_entity_poly.pdbx_seq_one_letter_code
_entity_poly.pdbx_strand_id
1 'polypeptide(L)'
;LKVSNLVGSDGALVVTNTADDAASNHAVVDLVQNVDAGGNSYGGTISGDHVDFVKKGAETLTVEGNFTGNDSMLSSAEGNIVLNGAGNSLTALELAGGDITLGGRNDGASRVTTVETLAAGAGGGTLNLGNGAQMVLTGQQAGSHVTEVTISGDGTLTLGGTGTDSSLTLGNGSSLNGVLLDIREGSALSAATGSVNTVSGLAGGGALKLSGAEMTINSSASHAFTGTLDGASGTLNVKSGNGSVQTIKGAGNAGYHLNV
;
A
#
# COMPACT_ATOMS: atom_id res chain seq x y z
N LEU A 1 -19.67 -16.65 -0.90
CA LEU A 1 -19.14 -17.70 -0.03
C LEU A 1 -18.71 -17.07 1.30
N LYS A 2 -18.88 -17.82 2.40
CA LYS A 2 -18.41 -17.37 3.72
C LYS A 2 -17.44 -18.42 4.28
N VAL A 3 -16.25 -17.97 4.66
CA VAL A 3 -15.23 -18.72 5.39
C VAL A 3 -15.08 -18.10 6.76
N SER A 4 -15.31 -18.87 7.82
CA SER A 4 -15.27 -18.38 9.19
C SER A 4 -14.08 -18.95 9.95
N ASN A 5 -13.34 -18.08 10.65
CA ASN A 5 -12.21 -18.43 11.50
C ASN A 5 -11.18 -19.29 10.75
N LEU A 6 -10.61 -18.75 9.68
CA LEU A 6 -9.59 -19.42 8.88
C LEU A 6 -8.30 -19.56 9.71
N VAL A 7 -7.96 -20.80 10.02
CA VAL A 7 -6.76 -21.17 10.80
C VAL A 7 -6.15 -22.45 10.24
N GLY A 8 -4.86 -22.67 10.44
CA GLY A 8 -4.16 -23.86 10.01
C GLY A 8 -2.69 -23.61 9.72
N SER A 9 -1.88 -24.66 9.73
CA SER A 9 -0.44 -24.54 9.50
C SER A 9 -0.04 -24.53 8.03
N ASP A 10 -0.89 -25.07 7.16
CA ASP A 10 -0.61 -25.25 5.75
C ASP A 10 -1.91 -25.46 4.95
N GLY A 11 -1.77 -25.74 3.65
CA GLY A 11 -2.87 -25.97 2.74
C GLY A 11 -3.07 -24.82 1.74
N ALA A 12 -4.14 -24.89 0.99
CA ALA A 12 -4.51 -23.83 0.04
C ALA A 12 -6.02 -23.60 0.06
N LEU A 13 -6.42 -22.35 0.22
CA LEU A 13 -7.77 -21.90 -0.09
C LEU A 13 -7.75 -21.37 -1.53
N VAL A 14 -8.35 -22.14 -2.44
CA VAL A 14 -8.44 -21.79 -3.85
C VAL A 14 -9.89 -21.53 -4.19
N VAL A 15 -10.18 -20.36 -4.72
CA VAL A 15 -11.53 -19.99 -5.18
C VAL A 15 -11.44 -19.48 -6.61
N THR A 16 -12.23 -20.06 -7.50
CA THR A 16 -12.31 -19.66 -8.91
C THR A 16 -13.76 -19.38 -9.27
N ASN A 17 -14.01 -18.23 -9.84
CA ASN A 17 -15.30 -17.93 -10.46
C ASN A 17 -15.24 -18.35 -11.94
N THR A 18 -16.02 -19.36 -12.28
CA THR A 18 -16.06 -19.93 -13.65
C THR A 18 -17.33 -19.54 -14.43
N ALA A 19 -18.05 -18.52 -13.96
CA ALA A 19 -19.20 -18.01 -14.70
C ALA A 19 -18.76 -17.41 -16.05
N ASP A 20 -19.61 -17.48 -17.07
CA ASP A 20 -19.30 -16.94 -18.40
C ASP A 20 -19.03 -15.42 -18.40
N ASP A 21 -19.52 -14.73 -17.37
CA ASP A 21 -19.34 -13.29 -17.12
C ASP A 21 -18.41 -12.98 -15.93
N ALA A 22 -17.57 -13.93 -15.53
CA ALA A 22 -16.73 -13.81 -14.33
C ALA A 22 -15.86 -12.55 -14.30
N ALA A 23 -15.32 -12.12 -15.45
CA ALA A 23 -14.54 -10.88 -15.55
C ALA A 23 -15.36 -9.60 -15.28
N SER A 24 -16.69 -9.67 -15.31
CA SER A 24 -17.58 -8.54 -15.02
C SER A 24 -18.32 -8.71 -13.69
N ASN A 25 -18.45 -9.94 -13.20
CA ASN A 25 -19.19 -10.30 -12.00
C ASN A 25 -18.34 -11.21 -11.11
N HIS A 26 -17.51 -10.60 -10.28
CA HIS A 26 -16.68 -11.34 -9.34
C HIS A 26 -17.51 -12.12 -8.30
N ALA A 27 -17.05 -13.30 -7.95
CA ALA A 27 -17.58 -14.01 -6.80
C ALA A 27 -17.09 -13.35 -5.51
N VAL A 28 -17.96 -13.17 -4.52
CA VAL A 28 -17.59 -12.59 -3.23
C VAL A 28 -17.33 -13.69 -2.21
N VAL A 29 -16.18 -13.61 -1.53
CA VAL A 29 -15.79 -14.49 -0.44
C VAL A 29 -15.57 -13.68 0.83
N ASP A 30 -16.49 -13.83 1.79
CA ASP A 30 -16.33 -13.24 3.11
C ASP A 30 -15.34 -14.08 3.95
N LEU A 31 -14.23 -13.49 4.31
CA LEU A 31 -13.26 -14.03 5.28
C LEU A 31 -13.58 -13.45 6.66
N VAL A 32 -14.36 -14.18 7.45
CA VAL A 32 -14.89 -13.68 8.73
C VAL A 32 -14.06 -14.19 9.89
N GLN A 33 -13.45 -13.29 10.65
CA GLN A 33 -12.65 -13.59 11.82
C GLN A 33 -13.28 -12.92 13.06
N ASN A 34 -13.88 -13.74 13.94
CA ASN A 34 -14.62 -13.26 15.12
C ASN A 34 -14.06 -13.79 16.43
N VAL A 35 -13.14 -14.73 16.39
CA VAL A 35 -12.59 -15.36 17.60
C VAL A 35 -11.09 -15.12 17.65
N ASP A 36 -10.65 -14.46 18.70
CA ASP A 36 -9.22 -14.42 19.04
C ASP A 36 -8.83 -15.80 19.64
N ALA A 37 -8.55 -16.74 18.78
CA ALA A 37 -8.16 -18.10 19.16
C ALA A 37 -6.66 -18.22 19.42
N GLY A 38 -6.03 -17.20 20.05
CA GLY A 38 -4.64 -17.31 20.49
C GLY A 38 -3.63 -17.69 19.41
N GLY A 39 -3.87 -17.20 18.17
CA GLY A 39 -3.08 -17.56 17.01
C GLY A 39 -3.96 -17.73 15.77
N ASN A 40 -4.69 -16.70 15.40
CA ASN A 40 -5.51 -16.64 14.18
C ASN A 40 -4.62 -16.55 12.93
N SER A 41 -3.75 -17.55 12.78
CA SER A 41 -2.80 -17.62 11.69
C SER A 41 -3.17 -18.75 10.75
N TYR A 42 -3.23 -18.43 9.48
CA TYR A 42 -3.35 -19.40 8.40
C TYR A 42 -2.01 -19.50 7.67
N GLY A 43 -1.32 -20.64 7.87
CA GLY A 43 0.00 -20.88 7.28
C GLY A 43 -0.02 -21.20 5.79
N GLY A 44 -1.20 -21.50 5.26
CA GLY A 44 -1.39 -21.85 3.85
C GLY A 44 -1.49 -20.64 2.92
N THR A 45 -1.69 -20.94 1.65
CA THR A 45 -1.89 -19.92 0.59
C THR A 45 -3.36 -19.64 0.36
N ILE A 46 -3.69 -18.40 0.00
CA ILE A 46 -5.02 -18.01 -0.50
C ILE A 46 -4.85 -17.59 -1.96
N SER A 47 -5.68 -18.13 -2.82
CA SER A 47 -5.69 -17.69 -4.22
C SER A 47 -7.10 -17.55 -4.77
N GLY A 48 -7.27 -16.56 -5.65
CA GLY A 48 -8.53 -16.29 -6.32
C GLY A 48 -8.36 -16.00 -7.81
N ASP A 49 -9.39 -16.31 -8.56
CA ASP A 49 -9.51 -15.94 -9.97
C ASP A 49 -10.91 -15.37 -10.18
N HIS A 50 -11.00 -14.09 -10.53
CA HIS A 50 -12.24 -13.30 -10.56
C HIS A 50 -13.02 -13.34 -9.24
N VAL A 51 -12.34 -13.07 -8.13
CA VAL A 51 -12.90 -13.18 -6.78
C VAL A 51 -12.56 -11.96 -5.94
N ASP A 52 -13.57 -11.41 -5.27
CA ASP A 52 -13.42 -10.39 -4.26
C ASP A 52 -13.41 -11.03 -2.88
N PHE A 53 -12.26 -10.98 -2.22
CA PHE A 53 -12.12 -11.40 -0.84
C PHE A 53 -12.39 -10.22 0.10
N VAL A 54 -13.36 -10.38 0.99
CA VAL A 54 -13.73 -9.33 1.95
C VAL A 54 -13.45 -9.81 3.36
N LYS A 55 -12.46 -9.20 4.00
CA LYS A 55 -12.16 -9.44 5.42
C LYS A 55 -13.24 -8.75 6.28
N LYS A 56 -13.89 -9.55 7.12
CA LYS A 56 -14.93 -9.13 8.07
C LYS A 56 -14.64 -9.64 9.48
N GLY A 57 -15.32 -9.05 10.45
CA GLY A 57 -15.15 -9.36 11.87
C GLY A 57 -13.99 -8.62 12.51
N ALA A 58 -14.12 -8.29 13.78
CA ALA A 58 -13.20 -7.39 14.50
C ALA A 58 -11.79 -7.94 14.71
N GLU A 59 -11.63 -9.28 14.67
CA GLU A 59 -10.35 -9.92 14.97
C GLU A 59 -9.41 -9.91 13.76
N THR A 60 -8.13 -10.04 14.04
CA THR A 60 -7.08 -10.11 12.99
C THR A 60 -7.06 -11.48 12.32
N LEU A 61 -7.01 -11.50 11.00
CA LEU A 61 -6.64 -12.66 10.20
C LEU A 61 -5.19 -12.53 9.73
N THR A 62 -4.33 -13.43 10.14
CA THR A 62 -2.95 -13.49 9.66
C THR A 62 -2.80 -14.60 8.61
N VAL A 63 -2.32 -14.25 7.43
CA VAL A 63 -1.99 -15.17 6.34
C VAL A 63 -0.48 -15.24 6.21
N GLU A 64 0.10 -16.40 6.52
CA GLU A 64 1.55 -16.60 6.52
C GLU A 64 2.08 -17.01 5.14
N GLY A 65 1.26 -17.69 4.35
CA GLY A 65 1.55 -18.01 2.96
C GLY A 65 1.19 -16.86 2.03
N ASN A 66 1.39 -17.06 0.74
CA ASN A 66 1.10 -16.03 -0.24
C ASN A 66 -0.41 -15.84 -0.43
N PHE A 67 -0.81 -14.59 -0.60
CA PHE A 67 -2.12 -14.21 -1.08
C PHE A 67 -1.99 -13.77 -2.54
N THR A 68 -2.63 -14.51 -3.45
CA THR A 68 -2.53 -14.25 -4.89
C THR A 68 -3.91 -14.17 -5.52
N GLY A 69 -4.05 -13.30 -6.50
CA GLY A 69 -5.32 -13.16 -7.21
C GLY A 69 -5.10 -12.66 -8.63
N ASN A 70 -5.75 -13.32 -9.58
CA ASN A 70 -5.86 -12.84 -10.95
C ASN A 70 -7.23 -12.19 -11.09
N ASP A 71 -7.26 -10.93 -11.50
CA ASP A 71 -8.49 -10.12 -11.55
C ASP A 71 -9.31 -10.26 -10.25
N SER A 72 -8.63 -10.03 -9.12
CA SER A 72 -9.18 -10.25 -7.78
C SER A 72 -8.85 -9.11 -6.85
N MET A 73 -9.77 -8.82 -5.96
CA MET A 73 -9.62 -7.77 -4.95
C MET A 73 -9.53 -8.39 -3.55
N LEU A 74 -8.71 -7.79 -2.69
CA LEU A 74 -8.76 -7.98 -1.25
C LEU A 74 -9.24 -6.68 -0.60
N SER A 75 -10.41 -6.72 0.02
CA SER A 75 -10.98 -5.62 0.79
C SER A 75 -10.91 -5.91 2.29
N SER A 76 -10.45 -4.95 3.09
CA SER A 76 -10.57 -4.99 4.55
C SER A 76 -11.73 -4.10 4.99
N ALA A 77 -12.86 -4.72 5.35
CA ALA A 77 -14.05 -4.02 5.80
C ALA A 77 -14.12 -3.87 7.32
N GLU A 78 -13.53 -4.81 8.07
CA GLU A 78 -13.52 -4.77 9.53
C GLU A 78 -12.27 -5.47 10.08
N GLY A 79 -11.75 -4.95 11.21
CA GLY A 79 -10.56 -5.49 11.88
C GLY A 79 -9.31 -5.38 11.02
N ASN A 80 -8.36 -6.27 11.18
CA ASN A 80 -7.10 -6.24 10.44
C ASN A 80 -6.86 -7.55 9.67
N ILE A 81 -6.28 -7.46 8.49
CA ILE A 81 -5.66 -8.61 7.81
C ILE A 81 -4.16 -8.39 7.70
N VAL A 82 -3.37 -9.40 8.08
CA VAL A 82 -1.92 -9.39 8.02
C VAL A 82 -1.45 -10.36 6.93
N LEU A 83 -0.74 -9.86 5.94
CA LEU A 83 -0.17 -10.66 4.85
C LEU A 83 1.34 -10.79 5.06
N ASN A 84 1.79 -11.98 5.47
CA ASN A 84 3.20 -12.31 5.72
C ASN A 84 3.86 -13.10 4.58
N GLY A 85 3.14 -13.38 3.51
CA GLY A 85 3.67 -14.07 2.35
C GLY A 85 4.85 -13.32 1.72
N ALA A 86 5.84 -14.07 1.22
CA ALA A 86 7.04 -13.50 0.60
C ALA A 86 6.77 -12.85 -0.78
N GLY A 87 5.67 -13.24 -1.44
CA GLY A 87 5.29 -12.75 -2.76
C GLY A 87 3.76 -12.73 -2.92
N ASN A 88 3.10 -11.71 -2.38
CA ASN A 88 1.68 -11.50 -2.62
C ASN A 88 1.48 -10.78 -3.96
N SER A 89 0.38 -11.11 -4.65
CA SER A 89 0.03 -10.48 -5.94
C SER A 89 -1.48 -10.37 -6.07
N LEU A 90 -1.98 -9.17 -6.23
CA LEU A 90 -3.40 -8.85 -6.30
C LEU A 90 -3.66 -7.80 -7.38
N THR A 91 -4.82 -7.85 -8.01
CA THR A 91 -5.26 -6.77 -8.91
C THR A 91 -5.67 -5.54 -8.11
N ALA A 92 -6.41 -5.72 -7.02
CA ALA A 92 -6.80 -4.58 -6.19
C ALA A 92 -6.66 -4.86 -4.69
N LEU A 93 -6.29 -3.81 -3.96
CA LEU A 93 -6.31 -3.76 -2.51
C LEU A 93 -7.22 -2.61 -2.07
N GLU A 94 -8.19 -2.88 -1.20
CA GLU A 94 -9.15 -1.88 -0.74
C GLU A 94 -9.16 -1.79 0.79
N LEU A 95 -9.15 -0.56 1.28
CA LEU A 95 -9.37 -0.21 2.68
C LEU A 95 -10.80 0.32 2.83
N ALA A 96 -11.68 -0.45 3.46
CA ALA A 96 -13.11 -0.19 3.54
C ALA A 96 -13.64 -0.13 4.98
N GLY A 97 -12.85 0.40 5.90
CA GLY A 97 -13.14 0.50 7.33
C GLY A 97 -12.28 -0.39 8.21
N GLY A 98 -11.57 -1.36 7.64
CA GLY A 98 -10.59 -2.19 8.34
C GLY A 98 -9.15 -1.85 7.91
N ASP A 99 -8.19 -2.48 8.56
CA ASP A 99 -6.77 -2.26 8.32
C ASP A 99 -6.14 -3.40 7.53
N ILE A 100 -5.03 -3.11 6.85
CA ILE A 100 -4.19 -4.10 6.17
C ILE A 100 -2.75 -3.92 6.61
N THR A 101 -2.10 -5.01 7.01
CA THR A 101 -0.67 -5.03 7.34
C THR A 101 0.07 -5.93 6.36
N LEU A 102 1.08 -5.41 5.69
CA LEU A 102 1.98 -6.16 4.83
C LEU A 102 3.29 -6.41 5.59
N GLY A 103 3.71 -7.68 5.68
CA GLY A 103 4.95 -8.05 6.35
C GLY A 103 4.95 -7.75 7.85
N GLY A 104 3.93 -8.19 8.58
CA GLY A 104 3.79 -7.97 10.02
C GLY A 104 4.84 -8.65 10.91
N ARG A 105 5.75 -9.46 10.34
CA ARG A 105 6.84 -10.08 11.07
C ARG A 105 8.05 -9.17 11.15
N ASN A 106 8.57 -8.98 12.34
CA ASN A 106 9.79 -8.20 12.61
C ASN A 106 11.08 -9.04 12.43
N ASP A 107 11.16 -9.85 11.39
CA ASP A 107 12.30 -10.73 11.11
C ASP A 107 13.27 -10.15 10.06
N GLY A 108 12.98 -8.97 9.54
CA GLY A 108 13.79 -8.28 8.52
C GLY A 108 13.81 -8.97 7.15
N ALA A 109 13.00 -10.01 6.94
CA ALA A 109 12.90 -10.65 5.64
C ALA A 109 12.19 -9.73 4.63
N SER A 110 12.73 -9.66 3.41
CA SER A 110 12.08 -8.92 2.33
C SER A 110 10.78 -9.62 1.91
N ARG A 111 9.69 -8.89 1.95
CA ARG A 111 8.36 -9.34 1.53
C ARG A 111 7.78 -8.37 0.53
N VAL A 112 7.53 -8.85 -0.67
CA VAL A 112 6.99 -8.03 -1.75
C VAL A 112 5.50 -8.33 -1.93
N THR A 113 4.70 -7.29 -1.90
CA THR A 113 3.29 -7.34 -2.29
C THR A 113 3.10 -6.46 -3.52
N THR A 114 2.77 -7.09 -4.63
CA THR A 114 2.48 -6.37 -5.88
C THR A 114 0.97 -6.20 -6.00
N VAL A 115 0.55 -4.97 -6.25
CA VAL A 115 -0.86 -4.59 -6.39
C VAL A 115 -0.99 -3.68 -7.61
N GLU A 116 -1.99 -3.92 -8.46
CA GLU A 116 -2.22 -3.00 -9.58
C GLU A 116 -2.86 -1.70 -9.09
N THR A 117 -3.90 -1.80 -8.25
CA THR A 117 -4.63 -0.63 -7.77
C THR A 117 -4.83 -0.66 -6.25
N LEU A 118 -4.69 0.51 -5.62
CA LEU A 118 -5.09 0.77 -4.24
C LEU A 118 -6.38 1.60 -4.24
N ALA A 119 -7.39 1.14 -3.52
CA ALA A 119 -8.67 1.80 -3.40
C ALA A 119 -9.00 2.14 -1.93
N ALA A 120 -9.86 3.13 -1.76
CA ALA A 120 -10.50 3.44 -0.49
C ALA A 120 -12.00 3.20 -0.63
N GLY A 121 -12.52 2.30 0.19
CA GLY A 121 -13.96 2.13 0.37
C GLY A 121 -14.51 3.05 1.45
N ALA A 122 -15.77 2.84 1.81
CA ALA A 122 -16.40 3.61 2.88
C ALA A 122 -15.69 3.36 4.23
N GLY A 123 -15.22 4.42 4.86
CA GLY A 123 -14.52 4.36 6.15
C GLY A 123 -12.99 4.38 6.07
N GLY A 124 -12.40 4.28 4.87
CA GLY A 124 -10.94 4.32 4.71
C GLY A 124 -10.22 3.22 5.48
N GLY A 125 -9.11 3.53 6.11
CA GLY A 125 -8.35 2.59 6.96
C GLY A 125 -6.84 2.83 6.91
N THR A 126 -6.10 1.94 7.57
CA THR A 126 -4.63 1.99 7.61
C THR A 126 -4.02 0.86 6.79
N LEU A 127 -3.11 1.22 5.90
CA LEU A 127 -2.18 0.30 5.26
C LEU A 127 -0.84 0.39 5.99
N ASN A 128 -0.48 -0.63 6.73
CA ASN A 128 0.77 -0.68 7.46
C ASN A 128 1.80 -1.53 6.71
N LEU A 129 2.96 -0.94 6.40
CA LEU A 129 4.09 -1.61 5.79
C LEU A 129 5.12 -1.93 6.89
N GLY A 130 5.18 -3.18 7.31
CA GLY A 130 6.13 -3.63 8.33
C GLY A 130 7.58 -3.57 7.85
N ASN A 131 8.51 -3.77 8.79
CA ASN A 131 9.94 -3.78 8.47
C ASN A 131 10.26 -4.86 7.42
N GLY A 132 10.95 -4.48 6.37
CA GLY A 132 11.27 -5.35 5.22
C GLY A 132 10.11 -5.55 4.23
N ALA A 133 8.92 -5.03 4.51
CA ALA A 133 7.82 -5.08 3.56
C ALA A 133 8.01 -4.05 2.44
N GLN A 134 7.71 -4.47 1.23
CA GLN A 134 7.63 -3.59 0.06
C GLN A 134 6.27 -3.77 -0.60
N MET A 135 5.53 -2.69 -0.73
CA MET A 135 4.37 -2.64 -1.61
C MET A 135 4.77 -2.02 -2.94
N VAL A 136 4.47 -2.70 -4.03
CA VAL A 136 4.68 -2.20 -5.39
C VAL A 136 3.32 -1.96 -6.03
N LEU A 137 3.01 -0.70 -6.31
CA LEU A 137 1.78 -0.30 -6.98
C LEU A 137 2.05 -0.14 -8.47
N THR A 138 1.45 -0.96 -9.31
CA THR A 138 1.85 -1.12 -10.71
C THR A 138 0.87 -0.56 -11.74
N GLY A 139 -0.39 -0.32 -11.38
CA GLY A 139 -1.42 0.04 -12.36
C GLY A 139 -2.32 1.21 -11.93
N GLN A 140 -2.00 1.91 -10.85
CA GLN A 140 -2.81 3.03 -10.37
C GLN A 140 -2.89 4.13 -11.44
N GLN A 141 -4.09 4.43 -11.88
CA GLN A 141 -4.32 5.39 -12.96
C GLN A 141 -4.22 6.84 -12.48
N ALA A 142 -3.78 7.73 -13.36
CA ALA A 142 -3.81 9.17 -13.10
C ALA A 142 -5.25 9.64 -12.85
N GLY A 143 -5.43 10.41 -11.78
CA GLY A 143 -6.75 10.91 -11.36
C GLY A 143 -7.50 9.98 -10.38
N SER A 144 -7.08 8.73 -10.21
CA SER A 144 -7.54 7.90 -9.11
C SER A 144 -6.96 8.39 -7.80
N HIS A 145 -7.81 8.55 -6.79
CA HIS A 145 -7.37 9.02 -5.47
C HIS A 145 -7.93 8.14 -4.37
N VAL A 146 -7.15 7.97 -3.33
CA VAL A 146 -7.59 7.35 -2.08
C VAL A 146 -7.91 8.44 -1.07
N THR A 147 -8.99 8.28 -0.33
CA THR A 147 -9.42 9.22 0.72
C THR A 147 -9.50 8.49 2.05
N GLU A 148 -9.17 9.20 3.15
CA GLU A 148 -9.22 8.65 4.51
C GLU A 148 -8.33 7.41 4.70
N VAL A 149 -7.25 7.30 3.91
CA VAL A 149 -6.27 6.21 3.99
C VAL A 149 -4.96 6.70 4.56
N THR A 150 -4.47 6.05 5.60
CA THR A 150 -3.11 6.24 6.11
C THR A 150 -2.22 5.09 5.67
N ILE A 151 -1.13 5.39 4.95
CA ILE A 151 -0.07 4.43 4.64
C ILE A 151 1.08 4.67 5.60
N SER A 152 1.37 3.72 6.46
CA SER A 152 2.31 3.88 7.57
C SER A 152 3.31 2.73 7.70
N GLY A 153 4.31 2.91 8.56
CA GLY A 153 5.28 1.88 8.94
C GLY A 153 6.68 2.10 8.42
N ASP A 154 7.55 1.11 8.61
CA ASP A 154 8.98 1.18 8.28
C ASP A 154 9.32 0.51 6.93
N GLY A 155 8.31 0.12 6.17
CA GLY A 155 8.46 -0.52 4.87
C GLY A 155 8.61 0.49 3.73
N THR A 156 8.57 -0.04 2.51
CA THR A 156 8.72 0.76 1.29
C THR A 156 7.42 0.75 0.48
N LEU A 157 6.95 1.93 0.11
CA LEU A 157 5.93 2.13 -0.92
C LEU A 157 6.62 2.47 -2.24
N THR A 158 6.49 1.60 -3.22
CA THR A 158 7.03 1.81 -4.57
C THR A 158 5.86 2.09 -5.53
N LEU A 159 5.95 3.21 -6.24
CA LEU A 159 5.03 3.54 -7.34
C LEU A 159 5.70 3.21 -8.66
N GLY A 160 5.04 2.38 -9.47
CA GLY A 160 5.54 1.85 -10.73
C GLY A 160 6.25 0.50 -10.60
N GLY A 161 6.09 -0.33 -11.62
CA GLY A 161 6.74 -1.63 -11.77
C GLY A 161 7.79 -1.62 -12.88
N THR A 162 8.24 -2.79 -13.28
CA THR A 162 9.09 -2.93 -14.47
C THR A 162 8.24 -2.73 -15.72
N GLY A 163 8.41 -1.58 -16.38
CA GLY A 163 7.67 -1.22 -17.59
C GLY A 163 6.21 -0.81 -17.36
N THR A 164 5.83 -0.51 -16.12
CA THR A 164 4.49 -0.02 -15.77
C THR A 164 4.58 1.26 -14.94
N ASP A 165 3.80 2.25 -15.31
CA ASP A 165 3.68 3.52 -14.59
C ASP A 165 2.53 3.44 -13.59
N SER A 166 2.64 4.18 -12.49
CA SER A 166 1.61 4.25 -11.46
C SER A 166 1.47 5.66 -10.93
N SER A 167 0.24 6.16 -10.84
CA SER A 167 -0.03 7.51 -10.34
C SER A 167 -1.00 7.45 -9.17
N LEU A 168 -0.47 7.62 -7.97
CA LEU A 168 -1.27 7.65 -6.74
C LEU A 168 -1.56 9.10 -6.33
N THR A 169 -2.83 9.40 -6.11
CA THR A 169 -3.24 10.67 -5.50
C THR A 169 -3.77 10.39 -4.09
N LEU A 170 -3.13 10.98 -3.10
CA LEU A 170 -3.62 11.03 -1.73
C LEU A 170 -4.68 12.14 -1.64
N GLY A 171 -5.92 11.74 -1.48
CA GLY A 171 -7.06 12.65 -1.32
C GLY A 171 -7.21 13.18 0.11
N ASN A 172 -8.35 13.82 0.38
CA ASN A 172 -8.64 14.37 1.70
C ASN A 172 -8.59 13.29 2.79
N GLY A 173 -8.00 13.61 3.93
CA GLY A 173 -7.85 12.70 5.06
C GLY A 173 -6.80 11.61 4.87
N SER A 174 -6.16 11.51 3.70
CA SER A 174 -5.10 10.53 3.47
C SER A 174 -3.72 11.08 3.77
N SER A 175 -2.82 10.21 4.24
CA SER A 175 -1.45 10.58 4.60
C SER A 175 -0.46 9.44 4.43
N LEU A 176 0.82 9.82 4.28
CA LEU A 176 1.97 8.93 4.45
C LEU A 176 2.60 9.17 5.83
N ASN A 177 2.99 8.11 6.52
CA ASN A 177 3.62 8.21 7.83
C ASN A 177 4.74 7.17 8.01
N GLY A 178 5.98 7.61 7.83
CA GLY A 178 7.18 6.84 8.13
C GLY A 178 7.72 5.94 7.02
N VAL A 179 6.95 5.63 5.99
CA VAL A 179 7.39 4.74 4.89
C VAL A 179 8.52 5.37 4.06
N LEU A 180 9.39 4.53 3.50
CA LEU A 180 10.26 4.93 2.39
C LEU A 180 9.39 5.04 1.12
N LEU A 181 9.43 6.20 0.46
CA LEU A 181 8.71 6.44 -0.78
C LEU A 181 9.68 6.32 -1.97
N ASP A 182 9.44 5.34 -2.85
CA ASP A 182 10.18 5.14 -4.11
C ASP A 182 9.23 5.41 -5.29
N ILE A 183 9.43 6.52 -5.99
CA ILE A 183 8.63 6.89 -7.17
C ILE A 183 9.47 6.63 -8.41
N ARG A 184 9.17 5.57 -9.14
CA ARG A 184 9.92 5.21 -10.34
C ARG A 184 9.63 6.15 -11.50
N GLU A 185 10.54 6.20 -12.47
CA GLU A 185 10.36 6.99 -13.70
C GLU A 185 9.03 6.66 -14.38
N GLY A 186 8.33 7.67 -14.89
CA GLY A 186 6.97 7.55 -15.43
C GLY A 186 5.85 7.62 -14.38
N SER A 187 6.15 7.32 -13.12
CA SER A 187 5.16 7.28 -12.04
C SER A 187 5.07 8.59 -11.27
N ALA A 188 3.98 8.79 -10.54
CA ALA A 188 3.75 10.02 -9.79
C ALA A 188 3.05 9.77 -8.44
N LEU A 189 3.42 10.55 -7.43
CA LEU A 189 2.62 10.80 -6.24
C LEU A 189 2.09 12.23 -6.27
N SER A 190 0.80 12.39 -6.02
CA SER A 190 0.16 13.68 -5.79
C SER A 190 -0.44 13.72 -4.39
N ALA A 191 -0.23 14.79 -3.65
CA ALA A 191 -0.82 14.99 -2.33
C ALA A 191 -1.88 16.10 -2.36
N ALA A 192 -3.02 15.87 -1.69
CA ALA A 192 -4.09 16.86 -1.62
C ALA A 192 -3.65 18.12 -0.88
N THR A 193 -4.19 19.26 -1.28
CA THR A 193 -3.98 20.54 -0.62
C THR A 193 -4.30 20.45 0.87
N GLY A 194 -3.39 20.95 1.70
CA GLY A 194 -3.52 20.94 3.16
C GLY A 194 -3.17 19.61 3.82
N SER A 195 -2.84 18.56 3.06
CA SER A 195 -2.36 17.30 3.67
C SER A 195 -0.94 17.45 4.21
N VAL A 196 -0.67 16.72 5.30
CA VAL A 196 0.66 16.64 5.94
C VAL A 196 1.15 15.20 5.85
N ASN A 197 2.32 15.01 5.26
CA ASN A 197 2.91 13.71 5.01
C ASN A 197 4.31 13.63 5.61
N THR A 198 4.68 12.49 6.16
CA THR A 198 6.03 12.21 6.65
C THR A 198 6.53 10.92 6.04
N VAL A 199 7.72 10.94 5.46
CA VAL A 199 8.37 9.75 4.88
C VAL A 199 9.76 9.58 5.49
N SER A 200 10.23 8.33 5.59
CA SER A 200 11.58 8.03 6.08
C SER A 200 12.67 8.26 5.03
N GLY A 201 12.28 8.46 3.78
CA GLY A 201 13.18 8.79 2.68
C GLY A 201 12.39 8.93 1.38
N LEU A 202 12.99 9.62 0.41
CA LEU A 202 12.45 9.79 -0.92
C LEU A 202 13.47 9.30 -1.95
N ALA A 203 13.04 8.39 -2.83
CA ALA A 203 13.87 7.78 -3.85
C ALA A 203 13.19 7.78 -5.22
N GLY A 204 13.96 7.47 -6.27
CA GLY A 204 13.43 7.25 -7.61
C GLY A 204 13.57 8.43 -8.55
N GLY A 205 12.99 8.28 -9.75
CA GLY A 205 13.07 9.24 -10.87
C GLY A 205 11.73 9.77 -11.36
N GLY A 206 10.64 9.46 -10.67
CA GLY A 206 9.28 9.86 -11.03
C GLY A 206 8.92 11.28 -10.62
N ALA A 207 7.63 11.56 -10.44
CA ALA A 207 7.14 12.89 -10.08
C ALA A 207 6.53 12.93 -8.69
N LEU A 208 6.90 13.92 -7.89
CA LEU A 208 6.25 14.27 -6.63
C LEU A 208 5.54 15.61 -6.78
N LYS A 209 4.21 15.62 -6.56
CA LYS A 209 3.36 16.80 -6.72
C LYS A 209 2.75 17.18 -5.37
N LEU A 210 3.15 18.36 -4.86
CA LEU A 210 2.77 18.85 -3.52
C LEU A 210 1.87 20.11 -3.59
N SER A 211 0.89 20.17 -4.46
CA SER A 211 0.04 21.36 -4.65
C SER A 211 -0.65 21.80 -3.35
N GLY A 212 -0.02 22.71 -2.59
CA GLY A 212 -0.48 23.17 -1.28
C GLY A 212 -0.40 22.12 -0.15
N ALA A 213 0.30 21.01 -0.36
CA ALA A 213 0.55 19.99 0.65
C ALA A 213 1.92 20.20 1.32
N GLU A 214 2.09 19.60 2.49
CA GLU A 214 3.37 19.52 3.19
C GLU A 214 3.89 18.07 3.17
N MET A 215 5.18 17.91 2.87
CA MET A 215 5.89 16.65 3.04
C MET A 215 7.17 16.88 3.84
N THR A 216 7.35 16.07 4.87
CA THR A 216 8.58 16.01 5.64
C THR A 216 9.32 14.71 5.32
N ILE A 217 10.55 14.80 4.86
CA ILE A 217 11.47 13.68 4.75
C ILE A 217 12.27 13.64 6.06
N ASN A 218 12.09 12.57 6.83
CA ASN A 218 12.81 12.34 8.09
C ASN A 218 13.78 11.18 7.93
N SER A 219 14.89 11.43 7.23
CA SER A 219 15.76 10.36 6.73
C SER A 219 16.78 9.92 7.77
N SER A 220 16.80 8.60 8.07
CA SER A 220 17.84 7.92 8.86
C SER A 220 18.84 7.15 7.99
N ALA A 221 18.57 7.04 6.68
CA ALA A 221 19.43 6.40 5.68
C ALA A 221 19.61 7.32 4.46
N SER A 222 20.61 7.04 3.64
CA SER A 222 20.87 7.86 2.45
C SER A 222 19.99 7.42 1.29
N HIS A 223 19.26 8.37 0.70
CA HIS A 223 18.39 8.16 -0.44
C HIS A 223 18.61 9.21 -1.53
N ALA A 224 18.25 8.90 -2.77
CA ALA A 224 18.38 9.81 -3.89
C ALA A 224 17.07 9.87 -4.70
N PHE A 225 16.57 11.06 -4.89
CA PHE A 225 15.46 11.37 -5.78
C PHE A 225 15.98 12.23 -6.93
N THR A 226 15.79 11.74 -8.15
CA THR A 226 16.25 12.39 -9.38
C THR A 226 15.10 12.84 -10.28
N GLY A 227 13.89 12.64 -9.81
CA GLY A 227 12.66 12.95 -10.53
C GLY A 227 12.25 14.41 -10.48
N THR A 228 11.02 14.71 -10.78
CA THR A 228 10.49 16.07 -10.78
C THR A 228 9.77 16.38 -9.48
N LEU A 229 10.03 17.59 -8.94
CA LEU A 229 9.24 18.18 -7.88
C LEU A 229 8.31 19.23 -8.49
N ASP A 230 7.02 19.07 -8.30
CA ASP A 230 6.00 19.97 -8.81
C ASP A 230 5.02 20.34 -7.70
N GLY A 231 4.48 21.56 -7.76
CA GLY A 231 3.41 21.94 -6.84
C GLY A 231 3.46 23.38 -6.41
N ALA A 232 2.50 24.17 -6.90
CA ALA A 232 2.29 25.53 -6.43
C ALA A 232 1.97 25.53 -4.93
N SER A 233 2.72 26.31 -4.14
CA SER A 233 2.54 26.46 -2.70
C SER A 233 2.73 25.18 -1.86
N GLY A 234 3.34 24.14 -2.40
CA GLY A 234 3.72 22.96 -1.63
C GLY A 234 4.96 23.21 -0.78
N THR A 235 5.12 22.47 0.31
CA THR A 235 6.29 22.55 1.19
C THR A 235 6.97 21.19 1.30
N LEU A 236 8.27 21.16 1.05
CA LEU A 236 9.12 20.00 1.26
C LEU A 236 10.13 20.33 2.35
N ASN A 237 10.00 19.66 3.51
CA ASN A 237 10.93 19.77 4.61
C ASN A 237 11.88 18.57 4.57
N VAL A 238 13.18 18.81 4.58
CA VAL A 238 14.19 17.74 4.60
C VAL A 238 14.91 17.77 5.94
N LYS A 239 14.79 16.68 6.69
CA LYS A 239 15.48 16.45 7.95
C LYS A 239 16.34 15.20 7.81
N SER A 240 17.65 15.36 7.83
CA SER A 240 18.60 14.26 7.79
C SER A 240 19.25 14.07 9.15
N GLY A 241 19.20 12.85 9.68
CA GLY A 241 19.83 12.48 10.94
C GLY A 241 21.18 11.77 10.74
N ASN A 242 22.11 11.95 11.68
CA ASN A 242 23.32 11.13 11.88
C ASN A 242 24.08 10.68 10.61
N GLY A 243 24.46 11.62 9.75
CA GLY A 243 25.28 11.34 8.57
C GLY A 243 24.51 10.73 7.39
N SER A 244 23.19 10.61 7.45
CA SER A 244 22.36 10.29 6.30
C SER A 244 22.28 11.47 5.33
N VAL A 245 22.13 11.19 4.04
CA VAL A 245 22.03 12.20 2.99
C VAL A 245 20.78 11.94 2.16
N GLN A 246 19.85 12.89 2.16
CA GLN A 246 18.78 12.93 1.19
C GLN A 246 19.23 13.77 0.00
N THR A 247 19.49 13.12 -1.13
CA THR A 247 19.86 13.79 -2.36
C THR A 247 18.61 14.11 -3.16
N ILE A 248 18.42 15.36 -3.56
CA ILE A 248 17.37 15.79 -4.46
C ILE A 248 18.03 16.45 -5.68
N LYS A 249 17.98 15.80 -6.83
CA LYS A 249 18.59 16.28 -8.08
C LYS A 249 17.56 16.58 -9.17
N GLY A 250 16.28 16.48 -8.86
CA GLY A 250 15.22 16.62 -9.84
C GLY A 250 15.09 18.05 -10.37
N ALA A 251 14.58 18.18 -11.59
CA ALA A 251 14.10 19.43 -12.10
C ALA A 251 12.86 19.84 -11.32
N GLY A 252 12.89 21.00 -10.67
CA GLY A 252 11.73 21.55 -10.00
C GLY A 252 10.99 22.52 -10.90
N ASN A 253 9.67 22.43 -10.97
CA ASN A 253 8.86 23.51 -11.46
C ASN A 253 8.66 24.55 -10.34
N ALA A 254 8.68 25.82 -10.70
CA ALA A 254 8.57 26.92 -9.75
C ALA A 254 7.28 26.80 -8.89
N GLY A 255 7.40 27.00 -7.60
CA GLY A 255 6.24 27.19 -6.72
C GLY A 255 6.19 26.36 -5.44
N TYR A 256 7.15 25.48 -5.16
CA TYR A 256 7.26 24.81 -3.85
C TYR A 256 8.30 25.48 -2.96
N HIS A 257 8.14 25.31 -1.65
CA HIS A 257 9.10 25.75 -0.64
C HIS A 257 9.94 24.58 -0.20
N LEU A 258 11.27 24.69 -0.30
CA LEU A 258 12.21 23.70 0.21
C LEU A 258 12.84 24.24 1.51
N ASN A 259 12.68 23.49 2.60
CA ASN A 259 13.33 23.74 3.89
C ASN A 259 14.31 22.59 4.17
N VAL A 260 15.53 22.92 4.54
CA VAL A 260 16.60 21.95 4.85
C VAL A 260 17.17 22.24 6.23
#